data_0e49312be86b9a761dd3a335d30ccdb9
#
_entry.id   0e49312be86b9a761dd3a335d30ccdb9
#
_cell.length_a   1.000
_cell.length_b   1.000
_cell.length_c   1.000
_cell.angle_alpha   90.00
_cell.angle_beta   90.00
_cell.angle_gamma   90.00
#
_symmetry.space_group_name_H-M   'P 1'
#
loop_
_entity.id
_entity.type
_entity.pdbx_description
1 polymer ?
#
loop_
_entity_poly.entity_id
_entity_poly.type
_entity_poly.pdbx_seq_one_letter_code
_entity_poly.pdbx_strand_id
1 'polypeptide(L)'
;MSNIETHINKLFRDIPDSSRKTEIMQEISQNLNEKVADLIAQGMTQEEAQQKAMEDIGDIEEIQEELVNTAQLAQSKNLGFSFSFSIWGSLLLTAFFVFINFYYAPNVIWFVYPLFAILWWPLSLFALWERQKTGRKMAFPYSVVGAGLIIALVLFMNLYYTPQTIWFVYPAFAVIWWPVSVYFYRLRQKNREDETHD
;
A
#
# COMPACT_ATOMS: atom_id res chain seq x y z
N MET A 1 -31.24 6.00 13.74
CA MET A 1 -30.77 5.62 12.39
C MET A 1 -31.92 4.94 11.71
N SER A 2 -32.29 5.38 10.50
CA SER A 2 -33.35 4.72 9.77
C SER A 2 -32.91 3.31 9.33
N ASN A 3 -33.85 2.41 9.11
CA ASN A 3 -33.56 1.03 8.65
C ASN A 3 -32.80 1.07 7.32
N ILE A 4 -33.10 2.05 6.48
CA ILE A 4 -32.47 2.31 5.18
C ILE A 4 -30.98 2.68 5.35
N GLU A 5 -30.64 3.60 6.24
CA GLU A 5 -29.25 4.00 6.49
C GLU A 5 -28.40 2.84 7.01
N THR A 6 -28.98 2.01 7.89
CA THR A 6 -28.29 0.83 8.41
C THR A 6 -28.03 -0.19 7.30
N HIS A 7 -28.98 -0.37 6.39
CA HIS A 7 -28.85 -1.28 5.25
C HIS A 7 -27.77 -0.79 4.26
N ILE A 8 -27.79 0.48 3.88
CA ILE A 8 -26.78 1.08 2.99
C ILE A 8 -25.39 0.97 3.61
N ASN A 9 -25.21 1.33 4.89
CA ASN A 9 -23.94 1.20 5.59
C ASN A 9 -23.41 -0.23 5.61
N LYS A 10 -24.28 -1.22 5.70
CA LYS A 10 -23.90 -2.64 5.63
C LYS A 10 -23.42 -3.04 4.24
N LEU A 11 -24.11 -2.59 3.18
CA LEU A 11 -23.76 -2.88 1.79
C LEU A 11 -22.39 -2.29 1.40
N PHE A 12 -22.08 -1.06 1.85
CA PHE A 12 -20.85 -0.37 1.50
C PHE A 12 -19.74 -0.49 2.57
N ARG A 13 -19.90 -1.37 3.55
CA ARG A 13 -18.98 -1.51 4.69
C ARG A 13 -17.56 -1.87 4.28
N ASP A 14 -17.40 -2.77 3.31
CA ASP A 14 -16.10 -3.31 2.89
C ASP A 14 -15.41 -2.45 1.81
N ILE A 15 -16.06 -1.37 1.37
CA ILE A 15 -15.52 -0.44 0.38
C ILE A 15 -14.70 0.65 1.10
N PRO A 16 -13.47 0.95 0.63
CA PRO A 16 -12.64 2.01 1.20
C PRO A 16 -13.36 3.37 1.19
N ASP A 17 -13.15 4.17 2.24
CA ASP A 17 -13.76 5.49 2.34
C ASP A 17 -13.21 6.43 1.26
N SER A 18 -14.10 7.08 0.54
CA SER A 18 -13.80 8.05 -0.51
C SER A 18 -14.94 9.06 -0.63
N SER A 19 -14.65 10.25 -1.16
CA SER A 19 -15.69 11.26 -1.44
C SER A 19 -16.77 10.71 -2.37
N ARG A 20 -16.37 9.89 -3.33
CA ARG A 20 -17.30 9.26 -4.28
C ARG A 20 -18.22 8.23 -3.62
N LYS A 21 -17.68 7.42 -2.69
CA LYS A 21 -18.50 6.50 -1.87
C LYS A 21 -19.56 7.26 -1.10
N THR A 22 -19.17 8.35 -0.43
CA THR A 22 -20.10 9.17 0.38
C THR A 22 -21.19 9.77 -0.50
N GLU A 23 -20.85 10.29 -1.67
CA GLU A 23 -21.78 10.86 -2.65
C GLU A 23 -22.79 9.81 -3.11
N ILE A 24 -22.34 8.64 -3.53
CA ILE A 24 -23.20 7.54 -4.00
C ILE A 24 -24.11 7.01 -2.88
N MET A 25 -23.57 6.83 -1.66
CA MET A 25 -24.38 6.41 -0.52
C MET A 25 -25.48 7.42 -0.20
N GLN A 26 -25.20 8.71 -0.33
CA GLN A 26 -26.18 9.77 -0.12
C GLN A 26 -27.25 9.78 -1.23
N GLU A 27 -26.86 9.63 -2.48
CA GLU A 27 -27.76 9.53 -3.62
C GLU A 27 -28.70 8.33 -3.50
N ILE A 28 -28.16 7.14 -3.18
CA ILE A 28 -28.97 5.92 -2.97
C ILE A 28 -29.93 6.13 -1.79
N SER A 29 -29.47 6.73 -0.70
CA SER A 29 -30.32 7.01 0.47
C SER A 29 -31.47 7.95 0.13
N GLN A 30 -31.22 9.00 -0.66
CA GLN A 30 -32.24 9.93 -1.11
C GLN A 30 -33.25 9.24 -2.01
N ASN A 31 -32.81 8.51 -3.03
CA ASN A 31 -33.66 7.78 -3.95
C ASN A 31 -34.57 6.78 -3.23
N LEU A 32 -34.03 6.05 -2.25
CA LEU A 32 -34.81 5.10 -1.45
C LEU A 32 -35.86 5.81 -0.60
N ASN A 33 -35.53 6.94 0.02
CA ASN A 33 -36.48 7.69 0.82
C ASN A 33 -37.62 8.26 -0.04
N GLU A 34 -37.32 8.75 -1.25
CA GLU A 34 -38.31 9.21 -2.21
C GLU A 34 -39.23 8.04 -2.64
N LYS A 35 -38.68 6.88 -2.97
CA LYS A 35 -39.43 5.68 -3.32
C LYS A 35 -40.33 5.19 -2.19
N VAL A 36 -39.84 5.20 -0.96
CA VAL A 36 -40.66 4.87 0.22
C VAL A 36 -41.83 5.83 0.37
N ALA A 37 -41.61 7.14 0.19
CA ALA A 37 -42.67 8.14 0.26
C ALA A 37 -43.77 7.88 -0.83
N ASP A 38 -43.33 7.55 -2.04
CA ASP A 38 -44.27 7.20 -3.14
C ASP A 38 -45.07 5.94 -2.84
N LEU A 39 -44.45 4.90 -2.28
CA LEU A 39 -45.14 3.66 -1.92
C LEU A 39 -46.13 3.86 -0.77
N ILE A 40 -45.83 4.70 0.19
CA ILE A 40 -46.75 5.09 1.26
C ILE A 40 -47.93 5.89 0.67
N ALA A 41 -47.70 6.80 -0.25
CA ALA A 41 -48.75 7.53 -0.96
C ALA A 41 -49.69 6.59 -1.74
N GLN A 42 -49.22 5.41 -2.19
CA GLN A 42 -49.99 4.36 -2.82
C GLN A 42 -50.76 3.46 -1.83
N GLY A 43 -50.65 3.72 -0.53
CA GLY A 43 -51.41 3.02 0.51
C GLY A 43 -50.67 1.89 1.22
N MET A 44 -49.37 1.75 1.03
CA MET A 44 -48.54 0.76 1.77
C MET A 44 -48.24 1.26 3.17
N THR A 45 -48.04 0.33 4.11
CA THR A 45 -47.49 0.68 5.42
C THR A 45 -46.02 1.08 5.31
N GLN A 46 -45.52 1.83 6.28
CA GLN A 46 -44.12 2.29 6.28
C GLN A 46 -43.13 1.14 6.23
N GLU A 47 -43.42 0.05 6.92
CA GLU A 47 -42.54 -1.14 6.97
C GLU A 47 -42.51 -1.89 5.63
N GLU A 48 -43.69 -2.09 5.01
CA GLU A 48 -43.82 -2.74 3.69
C GLU A 48 -43.16 -1.88 2.59
N ALA A 49 -43.34 -0.56 2.64
CA ALA A 49 -42.73 0.36 1.70
C ALA A 49 -41.20 0.37 1.78
N GLN A 50 -40.64 0.36 3.00
CA GLN A 50 -39.18 0.27 3.21
C GLN A 50 -38.63 -1.06 2.70
N GLN A 51 -39.27 -2.18 3.02
CA GLN A 51 -38.82 -3.50 2.56
C GLN A 51 -38.85 -3.59 1.05
N LYS A 52 -39.93 -3.16 0.42
CA LYS A 52 -40.10 -3.17 -1.05
C LYS A 52 -39.09 -2.25 -1.75
N ALA A 53 -38.84 -1.06 -1.18
CA ALA A 53 -37.84 -0.15 -1.73
C ALA A 53 -36.43 -0.74 -1.66
N MET A 54 -36.09 -1.46 -0.58
CA MET A 54 -34.81 -2.14 -0.45
C MET A 54 -34.65 -3.34 -1.37
N GLU A 55 -35.72 -4.12 -1.64
CA GLU A 55 -35.71 -5.24 -2.60
C GLU A 55 -35.52 -4.76 -4.05
N ASP A 56 -36.05 -3.57 -4.36
CA ASP A 56 -35.98 -2.96 -5.68
C ASP A 56 -34.71 -2.11 -5.92
N ILE A 57 -33.75 -2.09 -4.99
CA ILE A 57 -32.43 -1.53 -5.25
C ILE A 57 -31.79 -2.36 -6.35
N GLY A 58 -31.56 -1.75 -7.51
CA GLY A 58 -30.97 -2.43 -8.67
C GLY A 58 -29.56 -2.99 -8.41
N ASP A 59 -28.81 -3.26 -9.46
CA ASP A 59 -27.51 -3.95 -9.41
C ASP A 59 -26.44 -3.16 -8.65
N ILE A 60 -26.41 -3.34 -7.30
CA ILE A 60 -25.44 -2.70 -6.39
C ILE A 60 -24.04 -3.28 -6.60
N GLU A 61 -23.91 -4.51 -7.10
CA GLU A 61 -22.62 -5.17 -7.28
C GLU A 61 -21.77 -4.39 -8.31
N GLU A 62 -22.38 -3.91 -9.40
CA GLU A 62 -21.69 -3.10 -10.40
C GLU A 62 -21.18 -1.78 -9.82
N ILE A 63 -22.02 -1.10 -9.02
CA ILE A 63 -21.65 0.16 -8.34
C ILE A 63 -20.52 -0.08 -7.32
N GLN A 64 -20.60 -1.17 -6.56
CA GLN A 64 -19.56 -1.53 -5.60
C GLN A 64 -18.23 -1.81 -6.30
N GLU A 65 -18.25 -2.57 -7.40
CA GLU A 65 -17.06 -2.88 -8.18
C GLU A 65 -16.43 -1.61 -8.79
N GLU A 66 -17.24 -0.70 -9.34
CA GLU A 66 -16.78 0.60 -9.83
C GLU A 66 -16.12 1.43 -8.74
N LEU A 67 -16.73 1.50 -7.55
CA LEU A 67 -16.17 2.24 -6.41
C LEU A 67 -14.85 1.65 -5.92
N VAL A 68 -14.74 0.32 -5.81
CA VAL A 68 -13.50 -0.35 -5.43
C VAL A 68 -12.41 -0.06 -6.46
N ASN A 69 -12.70 -0.20 -7.75
CA ASN A 69 -11.76 0.06 -8.84
C ASN A 69 -11.29 1.52 -8.83
N THR A 70 -12.22 2.46 -8.68
CA THR A 70 -11.92 3.91 -8.64
C THR A 70 -11.05 4.25 -7.42
N ALA A 71 -11.36 3.70 -6.25
CA ALA A 71 -10.56 3.90 -5.04
C ALA A 71 -9.14 3.32 -5.19
N GLN A 72 -9.00 2.14 -5.77
CA GLN A 72 -7.70 1.53 -6.04
C GLN A 72 -6.85 2.34 -7.03
N LEU A 73 -7.47 2.86 -8.09
CA LEU A 73 -6.80 3.72 -9.07
C LEU A 73 -6.32 5.03 -8.43
N ALA A 74 -7.16 5.68 -7.63
CA ALA A 74 -6.80 6.91 -6.91
C ALA A 74 -5.64 6.67 -5.93
N GLN A 75 -5.68 5.57 -5.19
CA GLN A 75 -4.62 5.19 -4.26
C GLN A 75 -3.30 4.88 -4.99
N SER A 76 -3.35 4.15 -6.10
CA SER A 76 -2.18 3.86 -6.92
C SER A 76 -1.55 5.13 -7.51
N LYS A 77 -2.36 6.09 -7.95
CA LYS A 77 -1.91 7.39 -8.46
C LYS A 77 -1.22 8.22 -7.37
N ASN A 78 -1.79 8.26 -6.17
CA ASN A 78 -1.21 8.97 -5.02
C ASN A 78 0.13 8.35 -4.61
N LEU A 79 0.25 7.03 -4.61
CA LEU A 79 1.53 6.35 -4.34
C LEU A 79 2.57 6.61 -5.43
N GLY A 80 2.17 6.64 -6.69
CA GLY A 80 3.06 7.00 -7.80
C GLY A 80 3.62 8.41 -7.65
N PHE A 81 2.79 9.37 -7.25
CA PHE A 81 3.24 10.73 -6.94
C PHE A 81 4.19 10.76 -5.74
N SER A 82 3.85 10.07 -4.65
CA SER A 82 4.70 9.97 -3.45
C SER A 82 6.05 9.32 -3.76
N PHE A 83 6.06 8.30 -4.62
CA PHE A 83 7.30 7.66 -5.09
C PHE A 83 8.17 8.64 -5.88
N SER A 84 7.60 9.37 -6.85
CA SER A 84 8.33 10.40 -7.61
C SER A 84 8.88 11.49 -6.69
N PHE A 85 8.08 11.97 -5.74
CA PHE A 85 8.51 12.94 -4.74
C PHE A 85 9.66 12.41 -3.88
N SER A 86 9.62 11.13 -3.49
CA SER A 86 10.70 10.53 -2.71
C SER A 86 12.02 10.45 -3.46
N ILE A 87 12.01 10.20 -4.78
CA ILE A 87 13.21 10.20 -5.61
C ILE A 87 13.86 11.59 -5.61
N TRP A 88 13.08 12.63 -5.94
CA TRP A 88 13.59 14.00 -5.98
C TRP A 88 14.07 14.49 -4.61
N GLY A 89 13.30 14.17 -3.54
CA GLY A 89 13.68 14.47 -2.16
C GLY A 89 14.98 13.76 -1.76
N SER A 90 15.12 12.49 -2.12
CA SER A 90 16.34 11.72 -1.86
C SER A 90 17.56 12.28 -2.59
N LEU A 91 17.40 12.72 -3.85
CA LEU A 91 18.47 13.35 -4.62
C LEU A 91 18.93 14.67 -3.98
N LEU A 92 17.98 15.52 -3.57
CA LEU A 92 18.29 16.80 -2.90
C LEU A 92 19.00 16.59 -1.57
N LEU A 93 18.49 15.66 -0.74
CA LEU A 93 19.12 15.32 0.55
C LEU A 93 20.52 14.74 0.35
N THR A 94 20.69 13.85 -0.63
CA THR A 94 22.02 13.29 -0.97
C THR A 94 22.98 14.38 -1.38
N ALA A 95 22.59 15.27 -2.30
CA ALA A 95 23.42 16.40 -2.73
C ALA A 95 23.81 17.31 -1.55
N PHE A 96 22.87 17.57 -0.63
CA PHE A 96 23.10 18.35 0.56
C PHE A 96 24.12 17.69 1.50
N PHE A 97 23.96 16.39 1.80
CA PHE A 97 24.93 15.68 2.67
C PHE A 97 26.30 15.53 2.04
N VAL A 98 26.39 15.30 0.72
CA VAL A 98 27.65 15.30 -0.01
C VAL A 98 28.32 16.67 0.09
N PHE A 99 27.58 17.77 -0.16
CA PHE A 99 28.11 19.12 -0.03
C PHE A 99 28.64 19.39 1.37
N ILE A 100 27.86 19.10 2.42
CA ILE A 100 28.29 19.30 3.80
C ILE A 100 29.53 18.44 4.12
N ASN A 101 29.58 17.20 3.67
CA ASN A 101 30.73 16.33 3.91
C ASN A 101 32.02 16.95 3.35
N PHE A 102 32.02 17.35 2.08
CA PHE A 102 33.22 17.89 1.46
C PHE A 102 33.58 19.29 1.94
N TYR A 103 32.59 20.07 2.39
CA TYR A 103 32.84 21.41 2.94
C TYR A 103 33.43 21.39 4.35
N TYR A 104 32.90 20.54 5.26
CA TYR A 104 33.29 20.51 6.68
C TYR A 104 34.25 19.39 7.04
N ALA A 105 34.20 18.24 6.37
CA ALA A 105 35.02 17.07 6.71
C ALA A 105 35.54 16.36 5.45
N PRO A 106 36.39 17.01 4.61
CA PRO A 106 36.80 16.44 3.33
C PRO A 106 37.66 15.18 3.45
N ASN A 107 38.24 14.94 4.62
CA ASN A 107 39.10 13.77 4.86
C ASN A 107 38.36 12.50 5.29
N VAL A 108 37.03 12.59 5.53
CA VAL A 108 36.22 11.48 6.00
C VAL A 108 34.96 11.38 5.16
N ILE A 109 34.68 10.20 4.63
CA ILE A 109 33.47 9.93 3.83
C ILE A 109 32.35 9.48 4.76
N TRP A 110 31.69 10.40 5.46
CA TRP A 110 30.61 10.09 6.38
C TRP A 110 29.21 10.16 5.75
N PHE A 111 29.05 10.84 4.60
CA PHE A 111 27.76 11.00 3.92
C PHE A 111 27.14 9.67 3.49
N VAL A 112 27.91 8.59 3.43
CA VAL A 112 27.45 7.25 3.07
C VAL A 112 26.39 6.73 4.05
N TYR A 113 26.47 7.09 5.34
CA TYR A 113 25.50 6.66 6.34
C TYR A 113 24.11 7.28 6.14
N PRO A 114 23.97 8.61 6.07
CA PRO A 114 22.68 9.20 5.74
C PRO A 114 22.18 8.79 4.34
N LEU A 115 23.07 8.63 3.37
CA LEU A 115 22.71 8.15 2.03
C LEU A 115 22.05 6.76 2.11
N PHE A 116 22.64 5.84 2.88
CA PHE A 116 22.06 4.53 3.09
C PHE A 116 20.64 4.61 3.68
N ALA A 117 20.43 5.44 4.69
CA ALA A 117 19.11 5.65 5.30
C ALA A 117 18.11 6.26 4.30
N ILE A 118 18.55 7.26 3.50
CA ILE A 118 17.72 7.93 2.50
C ILE A 118 17.24 6.96 1.42
N LEU A 119 18.07 6.00 0.99
CA LEU A 119 17.71 5.02 -0.05
C LEU A 119 16.55 4.10 0.34
N TRP A 120 16.31 3.88 1.63
CA TRP A 120 15.17 3.08 2.10
C TRP A 120 13.83 3.74 1.82
N TRP A 121 13.76 5.07 1.76
CA TRP A 121 12.52 5.80 1.50
C TRP A 121 11.94 5.51 0.12
N PRO A 122 12.62 5.80 -1.02
CA PRO A 122 12.09 5.47 -2.33
C PRO A 122 11.94 3.97 -2.57
N LEU A 123 12.81 3.13 -2.00
CA LEU A 123 12.70 1.67 -2.09
C LEU A 123 11.40 1.16 -1.47
N SER A 124 11.04 1.66 -0.29
CA SER A 124 9.80 1.26 0.39
C SER A 124 8.55 1.73 -0.36
N LEU A 125 8.54 2.97 -0.86
CA LEU A 125 7.43 3.50 -1.64
C LEU A 125 7.29 2.80 -3.00
N PHE A 126 8.40 2.47 -3.66
CA PHE A 126 8.38 1.67 -4.87
C PHE A 126 7.73 0.30 -4.64
N ALA A 127 8.12 -0.40 -3.58
CA ALA A 127 7.57 -1.70 -3.25
C ALA A 127 6.04 -1.65 -2.97
N LEU A 128 5.58 -0.60 -2.28
CA LEU A 128 4.16 -0.37 -2.02
C LEU A 128 3.39 -0.04 -3.31
N TRP A 129 3.92 0.86 -4.12
CA TRP A 129 3.32 1.28 -5.38
C TRP A 129 3.19 0.12 -6.36
N GLU A 130 4.28 -0.65 -6.57
CA GLU A 130 4.29 -1.80 -7.46
C GLU A 130 3.34 -2.90 -6.99
N ARG A 131 3.27 -3.14 -5.67
CA ARG A 131 2.32 -4.08 -5.09
C ARG A 131 0.87 -3.71 -5.40
N GLN A 132 0.52 -2.43 -5.31
CA GLN A 132 -0.85 -1.98 -5.61
C GLN A 132 -1.16 -2.01 -7.10
N LYS A 133 -0.18 -1.62 -7.94
CA LYS A 133 -0.36 -1.57 -9.40
C LYS A 133 -0.50 -2.95 -10.03
N THR A 134 0.28 -3.93 -9.58
CA THR A 134 0.40 -5.24 -10.23
C THR A 134 -0.18 -6.38 -9.41
N GLY A 135 -0.59 -6.14 -8.17
CA GLY A 135 -1.00 -7.19 -7.22
C GLY A 135 0.13 -8.14 -6.80
N ARG A 136 1.35 -7.95 -7.31
CA ARG A 136 2.48 -8.84 -7.02
C ARG A 136 2.93 -8.74 -5.57
N LYS A 137 3.20 -9.89 -4.96
CA LYS A 137 3.80 -9.96 -3.62
C LYS A 137 5.28 -9.50 -3.70
N MET A 138 5.54 -8.21 -3.39
CA MET A 138 6.86 -7.57 -3.49
C MET A 138 7.84 -7.91 -2.34
N ALA A 139 7.42 -8.70 -1.35
CA ALA A 139 8.23 -9.02 -0.17
C ALA A 139 9.60 -9.64 -0.51
N PHE A 140 9.66 -10.55 -1.49
CA PHE A 140 10.92 -11.21 -1.87
C PHE A 140 11.88 -10.25 -2.61
N PRO A 141 11.50 -9.58 -3.72
CA PRO A 141 12.41 -8.65 -4.37
C PRO A 141 12.83 -7.49 -3.44
N TYR A 142 11.94 -7.00 -2.59
CA TYR A 142 12.27 -6.02 -1.57
C TYR A 142 13.35 -6.52 -0.59
N SER A 143 13.22 -7.77 -0.10
CA SER A 143 14.21 -8.36 0.81
C SER A 143 15.57 -8.57 0.14
N VAL A 144 15.59 -8.94 -1.16
CA VAL A 144 16.85 -9.11 -1.92
C VAL A 144 17.57 -7.78 -2.10
N VAL A 145 16.85 -6.73 -2.52
CA VAL A 145 17.43 -5.39 -2.71
C VAL A 145 17.88 -4.81 -1.36
N GLY A 146 17.06 -4.95 -0.32
CA GLY A 146 17.40 -4.49 1.03
C GLY A 146 18.63 -5.20 1.59
N ALA A 147 18.71 -6.51 1.45
CA ALA A 147 19.89 -7.28 1.86
C ALA A 147 21.15 -6.82 1.08
N GLY A 148 21.03 -6.59 -0.24
CA GLY A 148 22.11 -6.06 -1.07
C GLY A 148 22.60 -4.70 -0.59
N LEU A 149 21.70 -3.78 -0.24
CA LEU A 149 22.06 -2.46 0.31
C LEU A 149 22.81 -2.58 1.65
N ILE A 150 22.34 -3.43 2.57
CA ILE A 150 23.02 -3.66 3.85
C ILE A 150 24.40 -4.25 3.63
N ILE A 151 24.54 -5.26 2.77
CA ILE A 151 25.82 -5.89 2.44
C ILE A 151 26.78 -4.87 1.82
N ALA A 152 26.29 -4.02 0.90
CA ALA A 152 27.10 -2.97 0.29
C ALA A 152 27.61 -1.96 1.33
N LEU A 153 26.79 -1.55 2.30
CA LEU A 153 27.22 -0.67 3.39
C LEU A 153 28.27 -1.33 4.26
N VAL A 154 28.07 -2.58 4.69
CA VAL A 154 29.02 -3.32 5.55
C VAL A 154 30.32 -3.56 4.82
N LEU A 155 30.26 -3.89 3.52
CA LEU A 155 31.47 -4.03 2.68
C LEU A 155 32.23 -2.70 2.57
N PHE A 156 31.51 -1.59 2.32
CA PHE A 156 32.11 -0.27 2.31
C PHE A 156 32.82 0.04 3.65
N MET A 157 32.14 -0.19 4.76
CA MET A 157 32.73 0.03 6.10
C MET A 157 33.99 -0.81 6.32
N ASN A 158 33.98 -2.08 5.92
CA ASN A 158 35.14 -2.96 6.05
C ASN A 158 36.31 -2.44 5.19
N LEU A 159 36.07 -2.16 3.91
CA LEU A 159 37.13 -1.74 3.00
C LEU A 159 37.69 -0.35 3.34
N TYR A 160 36.86 0.56 3.84
CA TYR A 160 37.26 1.93 4.15
C TYR A 160 37.96 2.07 5.49
N TYR A 161 37.46 1.38 6.55
CA TYR A 161 38.01 1.55 7.91
C TYR A 161 39.02 0.44 8.32
N THR A 162 38.81 -0.78 7.83
CA THR A 162 39.62 -1.95 8.26
C THR A 162 39.96 -2.87 7.10
N PRO A 163 40.64 -2.38 6.04
CA PRO A 163 40.89 -3.16 4.83
C PRO A 163 41.75 -4.43 5.05
N GLN A 164 42.51 -4.44 6.15
CA GLN A 164 43.39 -5.55 6.45
C GLN A 164 42.69 -6.77 7.09
N THR A 165 41.44 -6.58 7.56
CA THR A 165 40.67 -7.63 8.24
C THR A 165 39.34 -7.79 7.54
N ILE A 166 39.07 -8.97 7.01
CA ILE A 166 37.82 -9.30 6.30
C ILE A 166 36.77 -9.72 7.34
N TRP A 167 36.03 -8.79 7.91
CA TRP A 167 34.98 -9.07 8.89
C TRP A 167 33.55 -8.95 8.33
N PHE A 168 33.36 -8.28 7.18
CA PHE A 168 32.05 -8.05 6.58
C PHE A 168 31.31 -9.37 6.26
N VAL A 169 32.01 -10.48 6.10
CA VAL A 169 31.45 -11.79 5.79
C VAL A 169 30.46 -12.25 6.86
N TYR A 170 30.72 -11.97 8.14
CA TYR A 170 29.85 -12.39 9.24
C TYR A 170 28.46 -11.73 9.19
N PRO A 171 28.35 -10.38 9.17
CA PRO A 171 27.05 -9.74 9.04
C PRO A 171 26.41 -9.99 7.65
N ALA A 172 27.19 -10.09 6.57
CA ALA A 172 26.66 -10.42 5.25
C ALA A 172 25.97 -11.80 5.25
N PHE A 173 26.60 -12.80 5.87
CA PHE A 173 25.99 -14.12 6.02
C PHE A 173 24.68 -14.07 6.80
N ALA A 174 24.61 -13.32 7.90
CA ALA A 174 23.38 -13.14 8.67
C ALA A 174 22.28 -12.45 7.84
N VAL A 175 22.63 -11.43 7.08
CA VAL A 175 21.68 -10.65 6.25
C VAL A 175 21.07 -11.49 5.11
N ILE A 176 21.83 -12.42 4.54
CA ILE A 176 21.35 -13.34 3.47
C ILE A 176 20.19 -14.23 3.97
N TRP A 177 20.11 -14.52 5.26
CA TRP A 177 18.99 -15.28 5.82
C TRP A 177 17.65 -14.58 5.67
N TRP A 178 17.62 -13.26 5.56
CA TRP A 178 16.37 -12.51 5.36
C TRP A 178 15.67 -12.86 4.05
N PRO A 179 16.26 -12.67 2.84
CA PRO A 179 15.61 -13.09 1.60
C PRO A 179 15.36 -14.60 1.52
N VAL A 180 16.23 -15.43 2.09
CA VAL A 180 16.03 -16.89 2.16
C VAL A 180 14.77 -17.21 2.96
N SER A 181 14.59 -16.63 4.14
CA SER A 181 13.38 -16.81 4.98
C SER A 181 12.11 -16.37 4.25
N VAL A 182 12.14 -15.21 3.57
CA VAL A 182 11.01 -14.72 2.78
C VAL A 182 10.68 -15.65 1.62
N TYR A 183 11.69 -16.23 0.96
CA TYR A 183 11.50 -17.19 -0.11
C TYR A 183 10.80 -18.47 0.37
N PHE A 184 11.27 -19.08 1.46
CA PHE A 184 10.64 -20.28 2.04
C PHE A 184 9.23 -20.01 2.56
N TYR A 185 8.99 -18.83 3.16
CA TYR A 185 7.66 -18.43 3.57
C TYR A 185 6.67 -18.36 2.38
N ARG A 186 7.12 -17.84 1.23
CA ARG A 186 6.30 -17.80 0.01
C ARG A 186 6.00 -19.19 -0.54
N LEU A 187 6.97 -20.09 -0.55
CA LEU A 187 6.76 -21.48 -0.97
C LEU A 187 5.71 -22.17 -0.11
N ARG A 188 5.79 -21.97 1.22
CA ARG A 188 4.81 -22.54 2.16
C ARG A 188 3.39 -22.01 1.94
N GLN A 189 3.24 -20.71 1.61
CA GLN A 189 1.92 -20.16 1.30
C GLN A 189 1.35 -20.78 0.01
N LYS A 190 2.16 -20.91 -1.04
CA LYS A 190 1.72 -21.49 -2.31
C LYS A 190 1.21 -22.93 -2.11
N ASN A 191 1.96 -23.77 -1.41
CA ASN A 191 1.55 -25.16 -1.15
C ASN A 191 0.22 -25.25 -0.38
N ARG A 192 -0.06 -24.30 0.53
CA ARG A 192 -1.36 -24.26 1.24
C ARG A 192 -2.52 -23.84 0.35
N GLU A 193 -2.29 -22.93 -0.60
CA GLU A 193 -3.30 -22.51 -1.57
C GLU A 193 -3.66 -23.68 -2.50
N ASP A 194 -2.68 -24.50 -2.91
CA ASP A 194 -2.88 -25.67 -3.76
C ASP A 194 -3.66 -26.79 -3.01
N GLU A 195 -3.41 -27.03 -1.70
CA GLU A 195 -4.12 -28.02 -0.87
C GLU A 195 -5.60 -27.66 -0.56
N THR A 196 -5.99 -26.39 -0.73
CA THR A 196 -7.39 -25.95 -0.47
C THR A 196 -8.26 -25.98 -1.72
N HIS A 197 -7.68 -26.27 -2.88
CA HIS A 197 -8.39 -26.36 -4.18
C HIS A 197 -8.58 -27.82 -4.65
N ASP A 198 -8.03 -28.80 -3.97
CA ASP A 198 -8.26 -30.24 -4.15
C ASP A 198 -9.30 -30.75 -3.13
#